data_7970ecc028c57c2625c1b5d15e9e1b4f
#
_entry.id   7970ecc028c57c2625c1b5d15e9e1b4f
#
_cell.length_a   1.000
_cell.length_b   1.000
_cell.length_c   1.000
_cell.angle_alpha   90.00
_cell.angle_beta   90.00
_cell.angle_gamma   90.00
#
_symmetry.space_group_name_H-M   'P 1'
#
loop_
_entity.id
_entity.type
_entity.pdbx_description
1 polymer ?
#
loop_
_entity_poly.entity_id
_entity_poly.type
_entity_poly.pdbx_seq_one_letter_code
_entity_poly.pdbx_strand_id
1 'polypeptide(L)'
;MQMRPIRTMHALIAIGIAGLIGGSSARAEFKLRYPVIDYREFEIEHNGAVTFDKQKSGKNNNQSYPTEVEVGILPFWTVGIEANVEANPGENLHYQATAVESYLQLTPQGKYWADLAFFTEFEHPANRNSAHSVTFGPLVQKEVPDFFGTDTLHTLNVLFEKEIGHQAEAATPLFVAWQSRLRLHPLFEPGFEFYGAVDDVSHPGKLADQQHRVGPVIAGLYSFSPYGKIKYELGYLAGLTRATEKGAVRWRLEYELPF
;
A
#
# COMPACT_ATOMS: atom_id res chain seq x y z
N MET A 1 9.15 -12.81 79.49
CA MET A 1 8.37 -11.88 78.63
C MET A 1 9.18 -11.71 77.35
N GLN A 2 8.95 -12.56 76.34
CA GLN A 2 9.74 -12.57 75.13
C GLN A 2 8.96 -11.79 74.05
N MET A 3 9.53 -10.73 73.55
CA MET A 3 9.04 -9.98 72.39
C MET A 3 9.36 -10.72 71.10
N ARG A 4 8.34 -11.03 70.31
CA ARG A 4 8.49 -11.55 68.92
C ARG A 4 8.73 -10.37 67.96
N PRO A 5 9.65 -10.50 67.00
CA PRO A 5 9.82 -9.48 65.96
C PRO A 5 8.70 -9.55 64.91
N ILE A 6 8.16 -8.38 64.58
CA ILE A 6 7.22 -8.14 63.52
C ILE A 6 7.99 -8.26 62.17
N ARG A 7 7.64 -9.28 61.35
CA ARG A 7 8.11 -9.38 59.98
C ARG A 7 7.30 -8.43 59.11
N THR A 8 7.90 -7.35 58.71
CA THR A 8 7.40 -6.47 57.64
C THR A 8 7.51 -7.21 56.30
N MET A 9 6.36 -7.58 55.77
CA MET A 9 6.24 -8.18 54.44
C MET A 9 6.24 -7.06 53.39
N HIS A 10 7.36 -6.85 52.70
CA HIS A 10 7.44 -5.95 51.56
C HIS A 10 6.76 -6.63 50.37
N ALA A 11 5.54 -6.20 50.05
CA ALA A 11 4.89 -6.56 48.84
C ALA A 11 5.58 -5.79 47.70
N LEU A 12 6.41 -6.46 46.91
CA LEU A 12 6.89 -6.00 45.65
C LEU A 12 5.70 -5.99 44.65
N ILE A 13 5.15 -4.80 44.42
CA ILE A 13 4.24 -4.56 43.31
C ILE A 13 5.11 -4.53 42.06
N ALA A 14 5.18 -5.64 41.37
CA ALA A 14 5.70 -5.67 40.00
C ALA A 14 4.64 -5.00 39.09
N ILE A 15 4.82 -3.72 38.82
CA ILE A 15 4.11 -3.03 37.74
C ILE A 15 4.69 -3.59 36.46
N GLY A 16 3.99 -4.56 35.88
CA GLY A 16 4.22 -5.00 34.51
C GLY A 16 3.87 -3.83 33.60
N ILE A 17 4.88 -3.10 33.17
CA ILE A 17 4.78 -2.25 31.98
C ILE A 17 4.67 -3.24 30.82
N ALA A 18 3.43 -3.59 30.47
CA ALA A 18 3.15 -4.09 29.14
C ALA A 18 3.49 -2.94 28.19
N GLY A 19 4.73 -2.97 27.68
CA GLY A 19 5.11 -2.14 26.56
C GLY A 19 4.10 -2.44 25.46
N LEU A 20 3.24 -1.48 25.17
CA LEU A 20 2.62 -1.35 23.88
C LEU A 20 3.80 -1.16 22.91
N ILE A 21 4.31 -2.26 22.41
CA ILE A 21 5.10 -2.26 21.20
C ILE A 21 4.08 -1.90 20.13
N GLY A 22 3.93 -0.60 19.91
CA GLY A 22 3.36 -0.06 18.69
C GLY A 22 4.37 -0.35 17.60
N GLY A 23 4.46 -1.63 17.18
CA GLY A 23 5.05 -1.92 15.91
C GLY A 23 4.21 -1.17 14.90
N SER A 24 4.83 -0.32 14.09
CA SER A 24 4.26 0.11 12.85
C SER A 24 3.92 -1.18 12.11
N SER A 25 2.65 -1.61 12.20
CA SER A 25 2.19 -2.69 11.34
C SER A 25 2.45 -2.14 9.95
N ALA A 26 3.37 -2.78 9.21
CA ALA A 26 3.57 -2.48 7.81
C ALA A 26 2.18 -2.38 7.20
N ARG A 27 1.77 -1.16 6.86
CA ARG A 27 0.44 -0.90 6.34
C ARG A 27 0.28 -1.79 5.14
N ALA A 28 -0.74 -2.59 5.13
CA ALA A 28 -1.09 -3.35 3.96
C ALA A 28 -1.64 -2.36 2.94
N GLU A 29 -0.74 -1.65 2.30
CA GLU A 29 -1.10 -0.82 1.17
C GLU A 29 -1.42 -1.73 -0.01
N PHE A 30 -2.67 -1.76 -0.40
CA PHE A 30 -3.14 -2.51 -1.58
C PHE A 30 -3.17 -1.61 -2.83
N LYS A 31 -2.20 -0.71 -2.93
CA LYS A 31 -2.06 0.23 -4.04
C LYS A 31 -1.01 -0.29 -5.02
N LEU A 32 -1.39 -0.38 -6.29
CA LEU A 32 -0.48 -0.65 -7.40
C LEU A 32 -0.28 0.65 -8.16
N ARG A 33 0.97 1.07 -8.30
CA ARG A 33 1.35 2.29 -9.00
C ARG A 33 1.81 1.95 -10.42
N TYR A 34 1.50 2.84 -11.36
CA TYR A 34 1.84 2.66 -12.77
C TYR A 34 2.99 3.57 -13.21
N PRO A 35 3.94 3.08 -14.05
CA PRO A 35 5.10 3.86 -14.47
C PRO A 35 4.82 4.84 -15.61
N VAL A 36 3.61 4.84 -16.15
CA VAL A 36 3.23 5.69 -17.28
C VAL A 36 2.66 6.99 -16.77
N ILE A 37 3.11 8.10 -17.36
CA ILE A 37 2.73 9.45 -16.99
C ILE A 37 1.83 10.03 -18.08
N ASP A 38 0.67 10.51 -17.68
CA ASP A 38 -0.25 11.23 -18.55
C ASP A 38 0.00 12.75 -18.41
N TYR A 39 0.86 13.28 -19.30
CA TYR A 39 1.25 14.69 -19.30
C TYR A 39 0.07 15.60 -19.64
N ARG A 40 -0.14 16.67 -18.85
CA ARG A 40 -1.29 17.56 -18.94
C ARG A 40 -2.61 16.86 -18.62
N GLU A 41 -2.57 15.90 -17.74
CA GLU A 41 -3.76 15.32 -17.13
C GLU A 41 -3.73 15.63 -15.62
N PHE A 42 -4.92 15.87 -15.11
CA PHE A 42 -5.22 15.97 -13.70
C PHE A 42 -5.97 14.69 -13.31
N GLU A 43 -5.49 14.03 -12.30
CA GLU A 43 -6.05 12.76 -11.84
C GLU A 43 -6.56 12.88 -10.42
N ILE A 44 -7.72 12.29 -10.16
CA ILE A 44 -8.23 12.05 -8.82
C ILE A 44 -8.36 10.55 -8.65
N GLU A 45 -7.59 9.98 -7.74
CA GLU A 45 -7.63 8.56 -7.44
C GLU A 45 -8.17 8.32 -6.02
N HIS A 46 -9.04 7.33 -5.88
CA HIS A 46 -9.53 6.83 -4.61
C HIS A 46 -9.30 5.33 -4.52
N ASN A 47 -8.47 4.92 -3.60
CA ASN A 47 -8.27 3.52 -3.26
C ASN A 47 -9.07 3.17 -2.01
N GLY A 48 -9.49 1.92 -1.89
CA GLY A 48 -10.12 1.43 -0.69
C GLY A 48 -9.81 -0.03 -0.46
N ALA A 49 -9.70 -0.40 0.81
CA ALA A 49 -9.54 -1.79 1.21
C ALA A 49 -10.25 -2.07 2.53
N VAL A 50 -10.81 -3.27 2.63
CA VAL A 50 -11.41 -3.80 3.86
C VAL A 50 -10.96 -5.24 4.05
N THR A 51 -10.45 -5.57 5.23
CA THR A 51 -9.92 -6.89 5.56
C THR A 51 -10.93 -7.76 6.30
N PHE A 52 -10.83 -9.06 6.10
CA PHE A 52 -11.69 -10.07 6.73
C PHE A 52 -10.83 -11.14 7.41
N ASP A 53 -11.09 -11.38 8.70
CA ASP A 53 -10.42 -12.42 9.48
C ASP A 53 -11.33 -12.92 10.61
N LYS A 54 -10.79 -13.74 11.53
CA LYS A 54 -11.50 -14.11 12.75
C LYS A 54 -11.79 -12.86 13.58
N GLN A 55 -12.98 -12.81 14.16
CA GLN A 55 -13.52 -11.61 14.84
C GLN A 55 -12.61 -11.00 15.93
N LYS A 56 -11.69 -11.74 16.51
CA LYS A 56 -10.78 -11.26 17.56
C LYS A 56 -9.30 -11.31 17.17
N SER A 57 -9.00 -11.36 15.88
CA SER A 57 -7.62 -11.49 15.41
C SER A 57 -6.82 -10.16 15.45
N GLY A 58 -7.50 -9.03 15.60
CA GLY A 58 -6.91 -7.70 15.38
C GLY A 58 -6.70 -7.35 13.90
N LYS A 59 -7.10 -8.24 12.98
CA LYS A 59 -6.95 -8.05 11.51
C LYS A 59 -8.28 -8.02 10.78
N ASN A 60 -9.40 -8.22 11.49
CA ASN A 60 -10.73 -8.23 10.90
C ASN A 60 -11.31 -6.82 10.88
N ASN A 61 -11.77 -6.39 9.70
CA ASN A 61 -12.34 -5.06 9.50
C ASN A 61 -11.34 -3.90 9.68
N ASN A 62 -10.06 -4.12 9.32
CA ASN A 62 -9.18 -2.98 9.04
C ASN A 62 -9.64 -2.34 7.75
N GLN A 63 -9.70 -1.02 7.73
CA GLN A 63 -10.17 -0.21 6.61
C GLN A 63 -9.10 0.82 6.26
N SER A 64 -8.85 1.02 4.97
CA SER A 64 -7.91 2.01 4.46
C SER A 64 -8.49 2.66 3.21
N TYR A 65 -8.45 4.00 3.15
CA TYR A 65 -9.04 4.81 2.10
C TYR A 65 -8.12 5.97 1.70
N PRO A 66 -6.96 5.69 1.08
CA PRO A 66 -6.14 6.73 0.47
C PRO A 66 -6.88 7.38 -0.69
N THR A 67 -6.83 8.71 -0.72
CA THR A 67 -7.37 9.52 -1.80
C THR A 67 -6.34 10.53 -2.22
N GLU A 68 -6.00 10.56 -3.48
CA GLU A 68 -4.96 11.42 -4.02
C GLU A 68 -5.43 12.26 -5.20
N VAL A 69 -4.66 13.31 -5.42
CA VAL A 69 -4.77 14.20 -6.58
C VAL A 69 -3.39 14.30 -7.20
N GLU A 70 -3.29 13.97 -8.48
CA GLU A 70 -2.06 13.99 -9.24
C GLU A 70 -2.12 14.95 -10.43
N VAL A 71 -0.95 15.47 -10.83
CA VAL A 71 -0.79 16.31 -12.01
C VAL A 71 0.47 15.94 -12.76
N GLY A 72 0.32 15.58 -14.04
CA GLY A 72 1.44 15.41 -14.97
C GLY A 72 2.04 16.76 -15.39
N ILE A 73 3.03 17.26 -14.64
CA ILE A 73 3.62 18.59 -14.84
C ILE A 73 4.66 18.64 -15.96
N LEU A 74 5.32 17.52 -16.25
CA LEU A 74 6.24 17.36 -17.38
C LEU A 74 5.94 16.02 -18.07
N PRO A 75 6.35 15.81 -19.35
CA PRO A 75 6.12 14.56 -20.06
C PRO A 75 6.70 13.30 -19.40
N PHE A 76 7.52 13.48 -18.38
CA PHE A 76 8.20 12.41 -17.66
C PHE A 76 8.09 12.54 -16.13
N TRP A 77 7.26 13.47 -15.63
CA TRP A 77 7.17 13.74 -14.21
C TRP A 77 5.75 14.10 -13.76
N THR A 78 5.20 13.32 -12.84
CA THR A 78 3.94 13.54 -12.13
C THR A 78 4.24 13.83 -10.66
N VAL A 79 3.47 14.70 -10.06
CA VAL A 79 3.44 14.94 -8.61
C VAL A 79 2.03 14.78 -8.10
N GLY A 80 1.91 14.26 -6.87
CA GLY A 80 0.63 14.02 -6.23
C GLY A 80 0.61 14.44 -4.76
N ILE A 81 -0.58 14.62 -4.24
CA ILE A 81 -0.85 14.76 -2.81
C ILE A 81 -1.93 13.76 -2.44
N GLU A 82 -1.63 12.92 -1.45
CA GLU A 82 -2.52 11.90 -0.94
C GLU A 82 -2.94 12.21 0.50
N ALA A 83 -4.20 11.94 0.82
CA ALA A 83 -4.74 11.96 2.17
C ALA A 83 -5.16 10.54 2.56
N ASN A 84 -4.60 10.03 3.65
CA ASN A 84 -4.87 8.70 4.17
C ASN A 84 -5.91 8.77 5.29
N VAL A 85 -7.01 8.00 5.13
CA VAL A 85 -8.05 7.79 6.14
C VAL A 85 -8.16 6.31 6.42
N GLU A 86 -8.14 5.92 7.69
CA GLU A 86 -8.20 4.51 8.07
C GLU A 86 -9.03 4.26 9.32
N ALA A 87 -9.37 3.00 9.58
CA ALA A 87 -9.92 2.53 10.83
C ALA A 87 -9.38 1.14 11.17
N ASN A 88 -8.92 0.96 12.40
CA ASN A 88 -8.63 -0.34 12.97
C ASN A 88 -9.93 -1.02 13.46
N PRO A 89 -9.91 -2.34 13.78
CA PRO A 89 -11.07 -3.05 14.27
C PRO A 89 -11.70 -2.40 15.49
N GLY A 90 -12.96 -1.96 15.34
CA GLY A 90 -13.71 -1.33 16.43
C GLY A 90 -13.46 0.18 16.60
N GLU A 91 -12.66 0.78 15.77
CA GLU A 91 -12.43 2.22 15.71
C GLU A 91 -13.30 2.89 14.64
N ASN A 92 -13.50 4.20 14.79
CA ASN A 92 -14.07 5.02 13.74
C ASN A 92 -13.00 5.41 12.72
N LEU A 93 -13.42 5.68 11.49
CA LEU A 93 -12.57 6.28 10.46
C LEU A 93 -11.93 7.57 10.98
N HIS A 94 -10.63 7.69 10.81
CA HIS A 94 -9.87 8.88 11.19
C HIS A 94 -8.78 9.19 10.15
N TYR A 95 -8.45 10.46 10.06
CA TYR A 95 -7.34 10.92 9.23
C TYR A 95 -6.01 10.45 9.83
N GLN A 96 -5.19 9.81 9.00
CA GLN A 96 -3.96 9.15 9.43
C GLN A 96 -2.71 9.92 9.00
N ALA A 97 -2.65 10.36 7.74
CA ALA A 97 -1.47 10.99 7.18
C ALA A 97 -1.78 11.81 5.91
N THR A 98 -0.87 12.71 5.57
CA THR A 98 -0.75 13.27 4.21
C THR A 98 0.57 12.83 3.61
N ALA A 99 0.54 12.39 2.36
CA ALA A 99 1.73 12.10 1.58
C ALA A 99 1.88 13.07 0.39
N VAL A 100 3.13 13.31 -0.01
CA VAL A 100 3.49 13.97 -1.27
C VAL A 100 4.21 12.94 -2.11
N GLU A 101 3.66 12.66 -3.29
CA GLU A 101 4.14 11.65 -4.21
C GLU A 101 4.83 12.28 -5.43
N SER A 102 5.78 11.54 -5.99
CA SER A 102 6.50 11.92 -7.20
C SER A 102 6.83 10.68 -8.03
N TYR A 103 6.43 10.70 -9.29
CA TYR A 103 6.66 9.66 -10.28
C TYR A 103 7.57 10.20 -11.36
N LEU A 104 8.75 9.65 -11.48
CA LEU A 104 9.72 10.01 -12.53
C LEU A 104 9.80 8.89 -13.55
N GLN A 105 9.21 9.08 -14.73
CA GLN A 105 9.27 8.13 -15.84
C GLN A 105 10.69 8.11 -16.43
N LEU A 106 11.28 6.94 -16.48
CA LEU A 106 12.66 6.73 -16.92
C LEU A 106 12.76 6.31 -18.39
N THR A 107 11.69 5.70 -18.92
CA THR A 107 11.62 5.24 -20.31
C THR A 107 10.36 5.76 -20.98
N PRO A 108 10.41 6.25 -22.22
CA PRO A 108 9.20 6.55 -22.99
C PRO A 108 8.35 5.28 -23.17
N GLN A 109 7.04 5.42 -22.96
CA GLN A 109 6.07 4.33 -23.00
C GLN A 109 6.19 3.49 -24.29
N GLY A 110 6.25 2.17 -24.12
CA GLY A 110 6.27 1.18 -25.21
C GLY A 110 7.51 1.19 -26.09
N LYS A 111 8.51 2.04 -25.79
CA LYS A 111 9.71 2.18 -26.65
C LYS A 111 10.76 1.12 -26.39
N TYR A 112 10.88 0.64 -25.17
CA TYR A 112 11.89 -0.31 -24.74
C TYR A 112 11.26 -1.65 -24.32
N TRP A 113 12.08 -2.54 -23.79
CA TRP A 113 11.63 -3.84 -23.31
C TRP A 113 10.52 -3.74 -22.24
N ALA A 114 10.59 -2.72 -21.38
CA ALA A 114 9.57 -2.41 -20.38
C ALA A 114 9.50 -0.89 -20.18
N ASP A 115 8.37 -0.43 -19.68
CA ASP A 115 8.18 0.92 -19.18
C ASP A 115 8.66 0.96 -17.74
N LEU A 116 9.53 1.94 -17.44
CA LEU A 116 10.17 2.10 -16.15
C LEU A 116 9.90 3.49 -15.59
N ALA A 117 9.59 3.55 -14.30
CA ALA A 117 9.60 4.78 -13.53
C ALA A 117 10.25 4.57 -12.17
N PHE A 118 10.61 5.66 -11.53
CA PHE A 118 11.05 5.70 -10.15
C PHE A 118 10.05 6.49 -9.33
N PHE A 119 9.57 5.88 -8.26
CA PHE A 119 8.61 6.44 -7.33
C PHE A 119 9.31 6.94 -6.08
N THR A 120 8.85 8.08 -5.56
CA THR A 120 9.20 8.58 -4.23
C THR A 120 7.98 9.20 -3.58
N GLU A 121 7.85 8.98 -2.27
CA GLU A 121 6.79 9.51 -1.44
C GLU A 121 7.39 10.02 -0.14
N PHE A 122 6.88 11.12 0.35
CA PHE A 122 7.13 11.62 1.72
C PHE A 122 5.81 11.68 2.46
N GLU A 123 5.68 10.87 3.52
CA GLU A 123 4.49 10.85 4.37
C GLU A 123 4.71 11.64 5.66
N HIS A 124 3.72 12.49 5.97
CA HIS A 124 3.59 13.22 7.21
C HIS A 124 2.41 12.68 8.03
N PRO A 125 2.64 11.97 9.14
CA PRO A 125 1.56 11.41 9.96
C PRO A 125 0.79 12.50 10.70
N ALA A 126 -0.51 12.29 10.91
CA ALA A 126 -1.36 13.18 11.72
C ALA A 126 -0.95 13.18 13.22
N ASN A 127 -0.45 12.03 13.69
CA ASN A 127 0.07 11.91 15.03
C ASN A 127 1.48 12.50 15.11
N ARG A 128 1.64 13.61 15.83
CA ARG A 128 2.92 14.33 16.02
C ARG A 128 4.01 13.50 16.72
N ASN A 129 3.64 12.39 17.35
CA ASN A 129 4.58 11.48 18.00
C ASN A 129 5.02 10.32 17.11
N SER A 130 4.53 10.23 15.88
CA SER A 130 4.98 9.26 14.88
C SER A 130 6.09 9.84 14.02
N ALA A 131 6.99 8.99 13.56
CA ALA A 131 8.02 9.37 12.60
C ALA A 131 7.39 9.71 11.24
N HIS A 132 8.07 10.54 10.45
CA HIS A 132 7.79 10.66 9.02
C HIS A 132 8.33 9.45 8.28
N SER A 133 7.83 9.15 7.10
CA SER A 133 8.42 8.13 6.26
C SER A 133 8.76 8.64 4.86
N VAL A 134 9.73 7.99 4.24
CA VAL A 134 10.07 8.13 2.84
C VAL A 134 9.97 6.77 2.19
N THR A 135 9.06 6.63 1.22
CA THR A 135 8.91 5.43 0.40
C THR A 135 9.52 5.69 -0.97
N PHE A 136 10.27 4.75 -1.49
CA PHE A 136 10.90 4.89 -2.80
C PHE A 136 11.15 3.55 -3.47
N GLY A 137 11.19 3.54 -4.80
CA GLY A 137 11.60 2.35 -5.55
C GLY A 137 11.16 2.35 -7.00
N PRO A 138 11.54 1.30 -7.75
CA PRO A 138 11.21 1.15 -9.15
C PRO A 138 9.77 0.67 -9.36
N LEU A 139 9.16 1.24 -10.40
CA LEU A 139 7.93 0.77 -11.02
C LEU A 139 8.26 0.22 -12.40
N VAL A 140 7.74 -0.95 -12.72
CA VAL A 140 8.01 -1.64 -13.99
C VAL A 140 6.69 -2.07 -14.61
N GLN A 141 6.49 -1.81 -15.89
CA GLN A 141 5.34 -2.31 -16.63
C GLN A 141 5.78 -2.91 -17.95
N LYS A 142 5.18 -4.03 -18.30
CA LYS A 142 5.45 -4.74 -19.56
C LYS A 142 4.16 -5.22 -20.19
N GLU A 143 3.91 -4.77 -21.40
CA GLU A 143 2.89 -5.37 -22.27
C GLU A 143 3.51 -6.51 -23.04
N VAL A 144 2.88 -7.67 -23.04
CA VAL A 144 3.29 -8.85 -23.81
C VAL A 144 2.17 -9.14 -24.80
N PRO A 145 2.43 -8.86 -26.10
CA PRO A 145 1.43 -9.10 -27.15
C PRO A 145 1.24 -10.59 -27.41
N ASP A 146 0.03 -10.95 -27.83
CA ASP A 146 -0.35 -12.29 -28.30
C ASP A 146 0.03 -13.43 -27.35
N PHE A 147 -0.16 -13.22 -26.03
CA PHE A 147 0.01 -14.28 -25.04
C PHE A 147 -1.26 -15.13 -24.99
N PHE A 148 -1.21 -16.35 -25.57
CA PHE A 148 -2.35 -17.26 -25.77
C PHE A 148 -3.56 -16.60 -26.48
N GLY A 149 -3.29 -15.77 -27.49
CA GLY A 149 -4.32 -15.14 -28.32
C GLY A 149 -4.90 -13.85 -27.77
N THR A 150 -4.27 -13.27 -26.74
CA THR A 150 -4.62 -11.95 -26.22
C THR A 150 -3.39 -11.24 -25.68
N ASP A 151 -3.42 -9.91 -25.65
CA ASP A 151 -2.36 -9.14 -25.02
C ASP A 151 -2.47 -9.22 -23.49
N THR A 152 -1.33 -9.20 -22.82
CA THR A 152 -1.28 -9.15 -21.34
C THR A 152 -0.47 -7.95 -20.86
N LEU A 153 -0.90 -7.37 -19.76
CA LEU A 153 -0.20 -6.28 -19.09
C LEU A 153 0.29 -6.75 -17.73
N HIS A 154 1.58 -6.61 -17.49
CA HIS A 154 2.23 -6.96 -16.23
C HIS A 154 2.79 -5.70 -15.59
N THR A 155 2.44 -5.44 -14.33
CA THR A 155 2.96 -4.30 -13.56
C THR A 155 3.58 -4.82 -12.28
N LEU A 156 4.77 -4.31 -11.93
CA LEU A 156 5.52 -4.66 -10.72
C LEU A 156 6.01 -3.39 -10.05
N ASN A 157 5.73 -3.26 -8.76
CA ASN A 157 6.31 -2.26 -7.88
C ASN A 157 7.20 -2.95 -6.85
N VAL A 158 8.39 -2.40 -6.59
CA VAL A 158 9.30 -2.83 -5.53
C VAL A 158 9.71 -1.59 -4.75
N LEU A 159 9.11 -1.41 -3.58
CA LEU A 159 9.21 -0.18 -2.81
C LEU A 159 9.86 -0.45 -1.45
N PHE A 160 10.78 0.41 -1.09
CA PHE A 160 11.39 0.45 0.24
C PHE A 160 10.86 1.63 1.01
N GLU A 161 10.64 1.46 2.30
CA GLU A 161 10.28 2.55 3.20
C GLU A 161 11.38 2.79 4.19
N LYS A 162 11.56 4.05 4.59
CA LYS A 162 12.47 4.46 5.65
C LYS A 162 11.83 5.52 6.51
N GLU A 163 11.70 5.23 7.78
CA GLU A 163 11.32 6.26 8.75
C GLU A 163 12.45 7.26 8.98
N ILE A 164 12.07 8.53 9.15
CA ILE A 164 12.98 9.65 9.38
C ILE A 164 12.46 10.58 10.50
N GLY A 165 13.39 11.25 11.17
CA GLY A 165 13.08 12.21 12.23
C GLY A 165 13.07 11.60 13.61
N HIS A 166 12.31 12.23 14.52
CA HIS A 166 12.20 11.76 15.89
C HIS A 166 11.37 10.47 15.97
N GLN A 167 11.84 9.49 16.72
CA GLN A 167 11.22 8.17 16.89
C GLN A 167 11.28 7.27 15.64
N ALA A 168 12.10 7.62 14.66
CA ALA A 168 12.30 6.77 13.49
C ALA A 168 12.90 5.41 13.86
N GLU A 169 12.30 4.34 13.36
CA GLU A 169 12.80 2.99 13.51
C GLU A 169 13.97 2.71 12.54
N ALA A 170 14.87 1.83 12.95
CA ALA A 170 16.00 1.44 12.11
C ALA A 170 15.59 0.50 10.97
N ALA A 171 14.47 -0.19 11.10
CA ALA A 171 13.93 -1.10 10.11
C ALA A 171 13.77 -0.46 8.73
N THR A 172 13.82 -1.28 7.70
CA THR A 172 13.59 -0.86 6.32
C THR A 172 12.58 -1.83 5.69
N PRO A 173 11.28 -1.54 5.79
CA PRO A 173 10.24 -2.30 5.13
C PRO A 173 10.44 -2.39 3.62
N LEU A 174 10.02 -3.53 3.05
CA LEU A 174 9.95 -3.78 1.62
C LEU A 174 8.53 -4.16 1.24
N PHE A 175 7.99 -3.47 0.26
CA PHE A 175 6.68 -3.75 -0.33
C PHE A 175 6.86 -4.20 -1.78
N VAL A 176 6.18 -5.27 -2.15
CA VAL A 176 6.13 -5.76 -3.52
C VAL A 176 4.68 -5.88 -3.93
N ALA A 177 4.29 -5.17 -4.98
CA ALA A 177 2.99 -5.33 -5.61
C ALA A 177 3.18 -5.79 -7.05
N TRP A 178 2.44 -6.81 -7.46
CA TRP A 178 2.45 -7.31 -8.83
C TRP A 178 1.02 -7.57 -9.30
N GLN A 179 0.75 -7.20 -10.56
CA GLN A 179 -0.51 -7.47 -11.22
C GLN A 179 -0.25 -7.97 -12.64
N SER A 180 -1.06 -8.92 -13.09
CA SER A 180 -1.07 -9.40 -14.47
C SER A 180 -2.50 -9.43 -14.95
N ARG A 181 -2.80 -8.72 -16.05
CA ARG A 181 -4.14 -8.57 -16.64
C ARG A 181 -4.17 -9.04 -18.10
N LEU A 182 -5.29 -9.65 -18.48
CA LEU A 182 -5.61 -9.96 -19.87
C LEU A 182 -6.33 -8.75 -20.49
N ARG A 183 -5.82 -8.24 -21.60
CA ARG A 183 -6.36 -7.06 -22.32
C ARG A 183 -7.52 -7.47 -23.25
N LEU A 184 -8.55 -8.14 -22.69
CA LEU A 184 -9.67 -8.68 -23.46
C LEU A 184 -10.56 -7.59 -24.05
N HIS A 185 -10.87 -6.58 -23.27
CA HIS A 185 -11.71 -5.45 -23.65
C HIS A 185 -11.43 -4.28 -22.70
N PRO A 186 -11.41 -3.02 -23.19
CA PRO A 186 -11.11 -1.86 -22.34
C PRO A 186 -11.94 -1.78 -21.05
N LEU A 187 -13.21 -2.21 -21.09
CA LEU A 187 -14.10 -2.25 -19.92
C LEU A 187 -13.97 -3.54 -19.09
N PHE A 188 -13.16 -4.51 -19.51
CA PHE A 188 -13.07 -5.79 -18.79
C PHE A 188 -11.72 -6.44 -19.01
N GLU A 189 -10.81 -6.21 -18.08
CA GLU A 189 -9.47 -6.78 -18.04
C GLU A 189 -9.32 -7.63 -16.76
N PRO A 190 -9.69 -8.93 -16.83
CA PRO A 190 -9.51 -9.83 -15.69
C PRO A 190 -8.03 -10.15 -15.51
N GLY A 191 -7.63 -10.38 -14.25
CA GLY A 191 -6.25 -10.66 -13.91
C GLY A 191 -6.07 -11.25 -12.52
N PHE A 192 -4.81 -11.32 -12.13
CA PHE A 192 -4.37 -11.70 -10.79
C PHE A 192 -3.40 -10.66 -10.27
N GLU A 193 -3.38 -10.52 -8.95
CA GLU A 193 -2.49 -9.63 -8.26
C GLU A 193 -1.88 -10.30 -7.03
N PHE A 194 -0.71 -9.81 -6.65
CA PHE A 194 0.03 -10.23 -5.47
C PHE A 194 0.52 -9.00 -4.73
N TYR A 195 0.42 -9.03 -3.40
CA TYR A 195 0.98 -8.04 -2.51
C TYR A 195 1.81 -8.73 -1.44
N GLY A 196 3.06 -8.32 -1.31
CA GLY A 196 3.98 -8.81 -0.31
C GLY A 196 4.58 -7.69 0.51
N ALA A 197 4.72 -7.89 1.82
CA ALA A 197 5.43 -6.98 2.69
C ALA A 197 6.37 -7.75 3.63
N VAL A 198 7.56 -7.21 3.80
CA VAL A 198 8.59 -7.65 4.74
C VAL A 198 8.93 -6.48 5.64
N ASP A 199 8.81 -6.63 6.95
CA ASP A 199 8.94 -5.53 7.90
C ASP A 199 10.38 -4.96 7.98
N ASP A 200 11.39 -5.78 7.72
CA ASP A 200 12.80 -5.35 7.64
C ASP A 200 13.58 -6.23 6.68
N VAL A 201 14.12 -5.64 5.62
CA VAL A 201 14.95 -6.35 4.62
C VAL A 201 16.24 -6.89 5.20
N SER A 202 16.78 -6.28 6.25
CA SER A 202 18.00 -6.72 6.92
C SER A 202 17.76 -7.94 7.81
N HIS A 203 16.54 -8.09 8.31
CA HIS A 203 16.11 -9.17 9.17
C HIS A 203 14.72 -9.68 8.75
N PRO A 204 14.58 -10.31 7.58
CA PRO A 204 13.27 -10.60 6.97
C PRO A 204 12.42 -11.61 7.76
N GLY A 205 12.96 -12.23 8.79
CA GLY A 205 12.25 -13.22 9.60
C GLY A 205 11.87 -14.48 8.81
N LYS A 206 10.84 -15.19 9.32
CA LYS A 206 10.32 -16.38 8.62
C LYS A 206 9.22 -15.97 7.64
N LEU A 207 9.11 -16.68 6.53
CA LEU A 207 8.05 -16.45 5.55
C LEU A 207 6.64 -16.42 6.17
N ALA A 208 6.39 -17.23 7.20
CA ALA A 208 5.11 -17.26 7.90
C ALA A 208 4.78 -15.98 8.67
N ASP A 209 5.78 -15.17 8.96
CA ASP A 209 5.67 -13.91 9.72
C ASP A 209 5.69 -12.68 8.80
N GLN A 210 5.95 -12.86 7.50
CA GLN A 210 5.83 -11.84 6.45
C GLN A 210 4.38 -11.77 5.95
N GLN A 211 3.98 -10.65 5.38
CA GLN A 211 2.63 -10.47 4.85
C GLN A 211 2.60 -10.75 3.35
N HIS A 212 1.86 -11.77 2.94
CA HIS A 212 1.72 -12.13 1.52
C HIS A 212 0.26 -12.43 1.19
N ARG A 213 -0.21 -11.86 0.07
CA ARG A 213 -1.59 -11.96 -0.41
C ARG A 213 -1.61 -12.18 -1.91
N VAL A 214 -2.61 -12.90 -2.39
CA VAL A 214 -2.81 -13.12 -3.83
C VAL A 214 -4.31 -13.22 -4.11
N GLY A 215 -4.72 -12.79 -5.28
CA GLY A 215 -6.10 -12.96 -5.67
C GLY A 215 -6.47 -12.44 -7.05
N PRO A 216 -7.70 -12.70 -7.49
CA PRO A 216 -8.21 -12.19 -8.73
C PRO A 216 -8.51 -10.69 -8.65
N VAL A 217 -8.35 -10.03 -9.78
CA VAL A 217 -8.72 -8.64 -10.00
C VAL A 217 -9.48 -8.50 -11.32
N ILE A 218 -10.40 -7.56 -11.36
CA ILE A 218 -11.02 -7.06 -12.59
C ILE A 218 -10.68 -5.58 -12.69
N ALA A 219 -10.15 -5.16 -13.83
CA ALA A 219 -9.87 -3.78 -14.14
C ALA A 219 -10.64 -3.35 -15.40
N GLY A 220 -10.83 -2.05 -15.54
CA GLY A 220 -11.45 -1.49 -16.74
C GLY A 220 -11.21 0.01 -16.86
N LEU A 221 -11.38 0.50 -18.09
CA LEU A 221 -11.26 1.89 -18.47
C LEU A 221 -12.46 2.28 -19.33
N TYR A 222 -13.14 3.34 -18.93
CA TYR A 222 -14.20 3.98 -19.72
C TYR A 222 -13.77 5.38 -20.13
N SER A 223 -13.63 5.62 -21.44
CA SER A 223 -13.28 6.94 -22.00
C SER A 223 -14.53 7.64 -22.51
N PHE A 224 -14.77 8.86 -22.06
CA PHE A 224 -15.82 9.75 -22.58
C PHE A 224 -15.19 11.00 -23.21
N SER A 225 -14.11 10.76 -23.95
CA SER A 225 -13.38 11.79 -24.71
C SER A 225 -14.32 12.79 -25.42
N PRO A 226 -14.05 14.12 -25.40
CA PRO A 226 -12.77 14.71 -24.95
C PRO A 226 -12.71 15.06 -23.45
N TYR A 227 -13.66 14.63 -22.65
CA TYR A 227 -13.88 15.13 -21.29
C TYR A 227 -13.12 14.34 -20.21
N GLY A 228 -12.55 13.21 -20.54
CA GLY A 228 -11.75 12.43 -19.59
C GLY A 228 -11.97 10.93 -19.68
N LYS A 229 -11.41 10.24 -18.68
CA LYS A 229 -11.47 8.78 -18.54
C LYS A 229 -11.79 8.42 -17.09
N ILE A 230 -12.43 7.28 -16.91
CA ILE A 230 -12.58 6.64 -15.59
C ILE A 230 -11.88 5.29 -15.68
N LYS A 231 -10.92 5.03 -14.81
CA LYS A 231 -10.34 3.72 -14.59
C LYS A 231 -10.89 3.13 -13.29
N TYR A 232 -11.06 1.84 -13.24
CA TYR A 232 -11.49 1.15 -12.03
C TYR A 232 -10.81 -0.22 -11.89
N GLU A 233 -10.66 -0.62 -10.65
CA GLU A 233 -10.22 -1.96 -10.29
C GLU A 233 -11.04 -2.47 -9.11
N LEU A 234 -11.29 -3.77 -9.08
CA LEU A 234 -11.90 -4.47 -7.97
C LEU A 234 -11.20 -5.81 -7.79
N GLY A 235 -10.61 -6.04 -6.65
CA GLY A 235 -9.87 -7.25 -6.33
C GLY A 235 -10.32 -7.90 -5.03
N TYR A 236 -10.15 -9.22 -4.95
CA TYR A 236 -10.25 -9.99 -3.73
C TYR A 236 -8.92 -10.68 -3.47
N LEU A 237 -8.34 -10.46 -2.31
CA LEU A 237 -7.04 -10.99 -1.90
C LEU A 237 -7.23 -12.03 -0.81
N ALA A 238 -6.62 -13.21 -1.00
CA ALA A 238 -6.51 -14.24 0.01
C ALA A 238 -5.14 -14.15 0.70
N GLY A 239 -5.12 -14.18 2.02
CA GLY A 239 -3.89 -14.20 2.81
C GLY A 239 -3.19 -15.55 2.68
N LEU A 240 -1.89 -15.53 2.40
CA LEU A 240 -1.06 -16.72 2.19
C LEU A 240 -0.25 -17.12 3.43
N THR A 241 -0.09 -16.22 4.39
CA THR A 241 0.77 -16.41 5.56
C THR A 241 0.00 -16.24 6.86
N ARG A 242 0.62 -16.63 7.97
CA ARG A 242 0.02 -16.45 9.31
C ARG A 242 -0.09 -14.97 9.69
N ALA A 243 0.82 -14.13 9.19
CA ALA A 243 0.83 -12.70 9.48
C ALA A 243 -0.29 -11.94 8.77
N THR A 244 -0.85 -12.48 7.67
CA THR A 244 -1.94 -11.85 6.92
C THR A 244 -3.32 -12.17 7.49
N GLU A 245 -4.28 -11.32 7.24
CA GLU A 245 -5.71 -11.61 7.34
C GLU A 245 -6.11 -12.73 6.38
N LYS A 246 -7.28 -13.35 6.58
CA LYS A 246 -7.76 -14.41 5.69
C LYS A 246 -8.13 -13.93 4.30
N GLY A 247 -8.60 -12.70 4.20
CA GLY A 247 -8.96 -12.08 2.93
C GLY A 247 -9.13 -10.58 3.05
N ALA A 248 -9.10 -9.92 1.89
CA ALA A 248 -9.41 -8.50 1.76
C ALA A 248 -10.15 -8.25 0.46
N VAL A 249 -11.04 -7.28 0.45
CA VAL A 249 -11.56 -6.68 -0.77
C VAL A 249 -10.87 -5.33 -0.94
N ARG A 250 -10.36 -5.07 -2.12
CA ARG A 250 -9.79 -3.79 -2.47
C ARG A 250 -10.43 -3.23 -3.73
N TRP A 251 -10.44 -1.92 -3.88
CA TRP A 251 -10.87 -1.24 -5.10
C TRP A 251 -10.01 -0.01 -5.36
N ARG A 252 -10.01 0.42 -6.62
CA ARG A 252 -9.46 1.67 -7.11
C ARG A 252 -10.48 2.32 -8.03
N LEU A 253 -10.67 3.60 -7.89
CA LEU A 253 -11.42 4.43 -8.80
C LEU A 253 -10.59 5.67 -9.12
N GLU A 254 -10.30 5.89 -10.39
CA GLU A 254 -9.49 6.99 -10.88
C GLU A 254 -10.26 7.75 -11.94
N TYR A 255 -10.22 9.07 -11.86
CA TYR A 255 -10.80 9.98 -12.80
C TYR A 255 -9.71 10.88 -13.38
N GLU A 256 -9.50 10.80 -14.68
CA GLU A 256 -8.52 11.59 -15.43
C GLU A 256 -9.19 12.69 -16.24
N LEU A 257 -8.65 13.91 -16.13
CA LEU A 257 -9.11 15.11 -16.79
C LEU A 257 -7.96 15.74 -17.59
N PRO A 258 -8.02 15.76 -18.93
CA PRO A 258 -7.04 16.49 -19.73
C PRO A 258 -7.23 18.01 -19.60
N PHE A 259 -6.14 18.80 -19.63
CA PHE A 259 -6.14 20.26 -19.61
C PHE A 259 -5.12 20.91 -20.56
#